data_f073daf73dadf64146395d35e38b365a
#
_entry.id   f073daf73dadf64146395d35e38b365a
#
_cell.length_a   1.000
_cell.length_b   1.000
_cell.length_c   1.000
_cell.angle_alpha   90.00
_cell.angle_beta   90.00
_cell.angle_gamma   90.00
#
_symmetry.space_group_name_H-M   'P 1'
#
loop_
_entity.id
_entity.type
_entity.pdbx_description
1 polymer ?
#
loop_
_entity_poly.entity_id
_entity_poly.type
_entity_poly.pdbx_seq_one_letter_code
_entity_poly.pdbx_strand_id
1 'polypeptide(L)'
;MSRSFLESTTVGFGRAFTRAMLSETTAQQRGLLQSLDPRVRVVGLFALVLAVELSRKIAVVAALLVVAVVMAVASRVSIFTLAKRVWLIALGFTGVIALPAIFVTPGRPIAALGTVAITEQGLRTAALLVLRVETAVTFTTLLVLCTPWSHVLKALRALRLPKEAIVMLAMTYRYVFLLVETASQMFESRRSRTVGVLKPQGQRRMAARTAGVLLSKSFALSDNVYLAMQSRGFRGDVQVLSDWRLTMWDFIALFGFLLAGSFAVWMGR
;
A
#
# COMPACT_ATOMS: atom_id res chain seq x y z
N MET A 1 30.21 -16.43 1.21
CA MET A 1 30.67 -15.10 0.77
C MET A 1 29.60 -14.08 1.16
N SER A 2 29.87 -13.23 2.17
CA SER A 2 28.93 -12.17 2.56
C SER A 2 28.89 -11.14 1.43
N ARG A 3 27.71 -10.92 0.85
CA ARG A 3 27.49 -9.86 -0.15
C ARG A 3 27.92 -8.53 0.46
N SER A 4 28.76 -7.77 -0.24
CA SER A 4 29.15 -6.43 0.18
C SER A 4 27.88 -5.58 0.42
N PHE A 5 27.89 -4.71 1.45
CA PHE A 5 26.79 -3.76 1.71
C PHE A 5 26.37 -3.00 0.46
N LEU A 6 27.35 -2.59 -0.36
CA LEU A 6 27.12 -1.92 -1.64
C LEU A 6 26.34 -2.78 -2.62
N GLU A 7 26.67 -4.06 -2.71
CA GLU A 7 25.98 -5.01 -3.59
C GLU A 7 24.54 -5.28 -3.14
N SER A 8 24.32 -5.42 -1.83
CA SER A 8 22.97 -5.58 -1.29
C SER A 8 22.11 -4.31 -1.49
N THR A 9 22.72 -3.12 -1.40
CA THR A 9 22.02 -1.84 -1.55
C THR A 9 21.65 -1.58 -3.00
N THR A 10 22.57 -1.77 -3.96
CA THR A 10 22.27 -1.57 -5.41
C THR A 10 21.24 -2.58 -5.91
N VAL A 11 21.36 -3.85 -5.52
CA VAL A 11 20.35 -4.88 -5.83
C VAL A 11 19.01 -4.57 -5.16
N GLY A 12 19.03 -4.02 -3.93
CA GLY A 12 17.82 -3.59 -3.22
C GLY A 12 17.10 -2.46 -3.95
N PHE A 13 17.80 -1.43 -4.40
CA PHE A 13 17.25 -0.33 -5.19
C PHE A 13 16.70 -0.80 -6.54
N GLY A 14 17.46 -1.62 -7.29
CA GLY A 14 16.99 -2.19 -8.55
C GLY A 14 15.71 -3.00 -8.39
N ARG A 15 15.63 -3.85 -7.35
CA ARG A 15 14.41 -4.62 -7.05
C ARG A 15 13.23 -3.76 -6.64
N ALA A 16 13.46 -2.69 -5.85
CA ALA A 16 12.41 -1.76 -5.45
C ALA A 16 11.85 -1.02 -6.67
N PHE A 17 12.72 -0.55 -7.56
CA PHE A 17 12.35 0.09 -8.81
C PHE A 17 11.55 -0.84 -9.74
N THR A 18 12.05 -2.06 -9.96
CA THR A 18 11.34 -3.06 -10.77
C THR A 18 9.98 -3.43 -10.18
N ARG A 19 9.86 -3.54 -8.86
CA ARG A 19 8.58 -3.81 -8.20
C ARG A 19 7.57 -2.67 -8.36
N ALA A 20 8.02 -1.43 -8.27
CA ALA A 20 7.16 -0.27 -8.48
C ALA A 20 6.65 -0.20 -9.93
N MET A 21 7.51 -0.48 -10.91
CA MET A 21 7.13 -0.60 -12.32
C MET A 21 6.15 -1.75 -12.58
N LEU A 22 6.38 -2.91 -11.95
CA LEU A 22 5.48 -4.07 -12.09
C LEU A 22 4.10 -3.83 -11.47
N SER A 23 3.98 -3.01 -10.44
CA SER A 23 2.67 -2.63 -9.88
C SER A 23 1.87 -1.78 -10.86
N GLU A 24 2.50 -0.90 -11.60
CA GLU A 24 1.83 -0.10 -12.64
C GLU A 24 1.38 -0.96 -13.84
N THR A 25 2.15 -1.96 -14.24
CA THR A 25 1.74 -2.88 -15.33
C THR A 25 0.53 -3.73 -14.94
N THR A 26 0.45 -4.16 -13.68
CA THR A 26 -0.72 -4.91 -13.17
C THR A 26 -1.97 -4.01 -13.11
N ALA A 27 -1.80 -2.74 -12.77
CA ALA A 27 -2.90 -1.78 -12.72
C ALA A 27 -3.46 -1.42 -14.11
N GLN A 28 -2.72 -1.67 -15.18
CA GLN A 28 -3.14 -1.46 -16.57
C GLN A 28 -3.83 -2.69 -17.20
N GLN A 29 -3.90 -3.83 -16.50
CA GLN A 29 -4.62 -5.00 -17.01
C GLN A 29 -6.13 -4.75 -17.06
N ARG A 30 -6.82 -5.42 -18.01
CA ARG A 30 -8.28 -5.37 -18.10
C ARG A 30 -8.92 -6.30 -17.08
N GLY A 31 -9.44 -5.77 -15.99
CA GLY A 31 -10.18 -6.49 -14.96
C GLY A 31 -11.40 -5.68 -14.51
N LEU A 32 -12.23 -6.27 -13.64
CA LEU A 32 -13.47 -5.66 -13.18
C LEU A 32 -13.20 -4.33 -12.45
N LEU A 33 -12.28 -4.32 -11.48
CA LEU A 33 -11.93 -3.10 -10.76
C LEU A 33 -11.25 -2.07 -11.68
N GLN A 34 -10.41 -2.50 -12.60
CA GLN A 34 -9.69 -1.61 -13.52
C GLN A 34 -10.62 -0.91 -14.53
N SER A 35 -11.81 -1.45 -14.81
CA SER A 35 -12.80 -0.82 -15.68
C SER A 35 -13.61 0.29 -15.01
N LEU A 36 -13.64 0.35 -13.67
CA LEU A 36 -14.37 1.36 -12.92
C LEU A 36 -13.59 2.68 -12.83
N ASP A 37 -14.30 3.80 -12.66
CA ASP A 37 -13.69 5.10 -12.41
C ASP A 37 -12.82 5.05 -11.13
N PRO A 38 -11.61 5.63 -11.13
CA PRO A 38 -10.72 5.65 -9.96
C PRO A 38 -11.36 6.22 -8.69
N ARG A 39 -12.27 7.18 -8.82
CA ARG A 39 -12.98 7.80 -7.69
C ARG A 39 -13.85 6.77 -7.00
N VAL A 40 -14.58 5.98 -7.76
CA VAL A 40 -15.47 4.93 -7.28
C VAL A 40 -14.66 3.81 -6.60
N ARG A 41 -13.53 3.42 -7.19
CA ARG A 41 -12.62 2.43 -6.58
C ARG A 41 -12.09 2.88 -5.23
N VAL A 42 -11.53 4.10 -5.16
CA VAL A 42 -10.94 4.61 -3.92
C VAL A 42 -12.01 4.73 -2.83
N VAL A 43 -13.14 5.38 -3.13
CA VAL A 43 -14.22 5.58 -2.16
C VAL A 43 -14.88 4.25 -1.77
N GLY A 44 -15.19 3.41 -2.76
CA GLY A 44 -15.87 2.13 -2.53
C GLY A 44 -15.03 1.14 -1.72
N LEU A 45 -13.77 0.93 -2.09
CA LEU A 45 -12.89 0.04 -1.34
C LEU A 45 -12.57 0.58 0.05
N PHE A 46 -12.41 1.90 0.20
CA PHE A 46 -12.22 2.52 1.51
C PHE A 46 -13.45 2.36 2.40
N ALA A 47 -14.66 2.51 1.85
CA ALA A 47 -15.91 2.25 2.57
C ALA A 47 -16.03 0.79 3.03
N LEU A 48 -15.59 -0.18 2.21
CA LEU A 48 -15.55 -1.59 2.61
C LEU A 48 -14.53 -1.85 3.71
N VAL A 49 -13.35 -1.22 3.67
CA VAL A 49 -12.37 -1.31 4.78
C VAL A 49 -12.97 -0.77 6.06
N LEU A 50 -13.64 0.38 6.03
CA LEU A 50 -14.34 0.92 7.20
C LEU A 50 -15.44 -0.01 7.71
N ALA A 51 -16.18 -0.65 6.80
CA ALA A 51 -17.22 -1.63 7.17
C ALA A 51 -16.63 -2.85 7.88
N VAL A 52 -15.46 -3.33 7.46
CA VAL A 52 -14.72 -4.41 8.15
C VAL A 52 -14.37 -3.99 9.57
N GLU A 53 -13.83 -2.77 9.76
CA GLU A 53 -13.42 -2.28 11.09
C GLU A 53 -14.60 -2.09 12.04
N LEU A 54 -15.75 -1.67 11.54
CA LEU A 54 -16.96 -1.44 12.34
C LEU A 54 -17.72 -2.74 12.66
N SER A 55 -17.46 -3.82 11.93
CA SER A 55 -18.16 -5.11 12.14
C SER A 55 -17.59 -5.89 13.31
N ARG A 56 -18.46 -6.42 14.18
CA ARG A 56 -18.10 -7.19 15.40
C ARG A 56 -18.36 -8.69 15.26
N LYS A 57 -19.10 -9.14 14.25
CA LYS A 57 -19.42 -10.56 14.02
C LYS A 57 -18.43 -11.20 13.05
N ILE A 58 -17.86 -12.33 13.46
CA ILE A 58 -16.90 -13.10 12.63
C ILE A 58 -17.49 -13.47 11.28
N ALA A 59 -18.77 -13.89 11.25
CA ALA A 59 -19.42 -14.30 10.01
C ALA A 59 -19.50 -13.17 8.98
N VAL A 60 -19.72 -11.93 9.40
CA VAL A 60 -19.78 -10.76 8.51
C VAL A 60 -18.39 -10.43 7.96
N VAL A 61 -17.37 -10.46 8.82
CA VAL A 61 -15.98 -10.20 8.37
C VAL A 61 -15.52 -11.31 7.44
N ALA A 62 -15.85 -12.57 7.70
CA ALA A 62 -15.56 -13.68 6.80
C ALA A 62 -16.29 -13.55 5.45
N ALA A 63 -17.56 -13.12 5.44
CA ALA A 63 -18.28 -12.84 4.21
C ALA A 63 -17.62 -11.71 3.41
N LEU A 64 -17.16 -10.63 4.07
CA LEU A 64 -16.41 -9.55 3.41
C LEU A 64 -15.06 -10.03 2.87
N LEU A 65 -14.38 -10.97 3.54
CA LEU A 65 -13.16 -11.59 3.01
C LEU A 65 -13.45 -12.37 1.72
N VAL A 66 -14.54 -13.16 1.69
CA VAL A 66 -14.96 -13.85 0.47
C VAL A 66 -15.25 -12.87 -0.66
N VAL A 67 -15.94 -11.77 -0.38
CA VAL A 67 -16.17 -10.68 -1.37
C VAL A 67 -14.84 -10.11 -1.87
N ALA A 68 -13.87 -9.84 -0.98
CA ALA A 68 -12.55 -9.35 -1.36
C ALA A 68 -11.80 -10.32 -2.27
N VAL A 69 -11.87 -11.63 -1.97
CA VAL A 69 -11.26 -12.69 -2.79
C VAL A 69 -11.94 -12.79 -4.16
N VAL A 70 -13.27 -12.77 -4.22
CA VAL A 70 -14.02 -12.76 -5.49
C VAL A 70 -13.63 -11.54 -6.32
N MET A 71 -13.54 -10.36 -5.72
CA MET A 71 -13.10 -9.15 -6.41
C MET A 71 -11.65 -9.27 -6.91
N ALA A 72 -10.76 -9.93 -6.16
CA ALA A 72 -9.39 -10.21 -6.58
C ALA A 72 -9.35 -11.06 -7.85
N VAL A 73 -10.13 -12.16 -7.86
CA VAL A 73 -10.26 -13.05 -9.04
C VAL A 73 -10.80 -12.31 -10.24
N ALA A 74 -11.91 -11.58 -10.05
CA ALA A 74 -12.58 -10.81 -11.11
C ALA A 74 -11.67 -9.69 -11.68
N SER A 75 -10.73 -9.20 -10.88
CA SER A 75 -9.74 -8.19 -11.28
C SER A 75 -8.43 -8.81 -11.81
N ARG A 76 -8.41 -10.13 -12.03
CA ARG A 76 -7.24 -10.88 -12.51
C ARG A 76 -5.98 -10.73 -11.64
N VAL A 77 -6.16 -10.43 -10.37
CA VAL A 77 -5.06 -10.40 -9.39
C VAL A 77 -4.77 -11.84 -8.97
N SER A 78 -3.51 -12.26 -9.08
CA SER A 78 -3.11 -13.63 -8.71
C SER A 78 -3.32 -13.87 -7.21
N ILE A 79 -4.22 -14.81 -6.88
CA ILE A 79 -4.51 -15.22 -5.49
C ILE A 79 -3.24 -15.75 -4.81
N PHE A 80 -2.39 -16.47 -5.54
CA PHE A 80 -1.15 -16.99 -5.00
C PHE A 80 -0.19 -15.88 -4.56
N THR A 81 -0.12 -14.79 -5.33
CA THR A 81 0.66 -13.60 -4.95
C THR A 81 0.08 -12.93 -3.71
N LEU A 82 -1.24 -12.85 -3.62
CA LEU A 82 -1.97 -12.28 -2.49
C LEU A 82 -1.75 -13.13 -1.24
N ALA A 83 -1.92 -14.45 -1.33
CA ALA A 83 -1.74 -15.37 -0.23
C ALA A 83 -0.29 -15.36 0.29
N LYS A 84 0.70 -15.49 -0.59
CA LYS A 84 2.10 -15.61 -0.19
C LYS A 84 2.72 -14.30 0.28
N ARG A 85 2.35 -13.16 -0.32
CA ARG A 85 2.99 -11.87 -0.03
C ARG A 85 2.24 -11.02 0.98
N VAL A 86 0.93 -11.20 1.07
CA VAL A 86 0.05 -10.37 1.89
C VAL A 86 -0.43 -11.17 3.09
N TRP A 87 -1.15 -12.26 2.88
CA TRP A 87 -1.75 -13.02 3.98
C TRP A 87 -0.72 -13.64 4.91
N LEU A 88 0.34 -14.25 4.36
CA LEU A 88 1.36 -14.88 5.20
C LEU A 88 2.08 -13.89 6.10
N ILE A 89 2.36 -12.67 5.60
CA ILE A 89 3.01 -11.62 6.38
C ILE A 89 2.03 -11.02 7.40
N ALA A 90 0.79 -10.72 6.97
CA ALA A 90 -0.24 -10.17 7.83
C ALA A 90 -0.61 -11.15 8.95
N LEU A 91 -0.81 -12.43 8.61
CA LEU A 91 -1.11 -13.50 9.56
C LEU A 91 0.04 -13.71 10.55
N GLY A 92 1.28 -13.69 10.08
CA GLY A 92 2.46 -13.82 10.95
C GLY A 92 2.52 -12.68 11.98
N PHE A 93 2.36 -11.43 11.53
CA PHE A 93 2.39 -10.28 12.42
C PHE A 93 1.17 -10.21 13.35
N THR A 94 -0.04 -10.37 12.78
CA THR A 94 -1.28 -10.31 13.55
C THR A 94 -1.44 -11.52 14.47
N GLY A 95 -0.96 -12.70 14.05
CA GLY A 95 -0.96 -13.91 14.87
C GLY A 95 -0.16 -13.73 16.14
N VAL A 96 1.04 -13.14 16.05
CA VAL A 96 1.86 -12.84 17.22
C VAL A 96 1.13 -11.89 18.20
N ILE A 97 0.41 -10.89 17.68
CA ILE A 97 -0.36 -9.95 18.51
C ILE A 97 -1.63 -10.62 19.07
N ALA A 98 -2.25 -11.53 18.32
CA ALA A 98 -3.47 -12.23 18.73
C ALA A 98 -3.20 -13.33 19.76
N LEU A 99 -1.99 -13.91 19.79
CA LEU A 99 -1.63 -14.95 20.75
C LEU A 99 -1.89 -14.56 22.23
N PRO A 100 -1.45 -13.40 22.74
CA PRO A 100 -1.73 -12.99 24.11
C PRO A 100 -3.25 -12.85 24.38
N ALA A 101 -4.05 -12.45 23.40
CA ALA A 101 -5.50 -12.28 23.57
C ALA A 101 -6.20 -13.59 23.90
N ILE A 102 -5.68 -14.73 23.43
CA ILE A 102 -6.22 -16.06 23.73
C ILE A 102 -6.14 -16.37 25.23
N PHE A 103 -5.08 -15.91 25.89
CA PHE A 103 -4.78 -16.23 27.29
C PHE A 103 -5.26 -15.16 28.28
N VAL A 104 -5.22 -13.89 27.87
CA VAL A 104 -5.52 -12.75 28.77
C VAL A 104 -7.02 -12.43 28.82
N THR A 105 -7.77 -12.76 27.75
CA THR A 105 -9.20 -12.44 27.71
C THR A 105 -9.99 -13.31 28.69
N PRO A 106 -10.68 -12.72 29.68
CA PRO A 106 -11.48 -13.49 30.65
C PRO A 106 -12.66 -14.12 29.95
N GLY A 107 -12.92 -15.43 30.26
CA GLY A 107 -14.03 -16.14 29.64
C GLY A 107 -14.15 -17.58 30.10
N ARG A 108 -15.03 -18.37 29.46
CA ARG A 108 -15.22 -19.80 29.77
C ARG A 108 -13.98 -20.57 29.30
N PRO A 109 -13.29 -21.29 30.19
CA PRO A 109 -12.10 -22.07 29.80
C PRO A 109 -12.55 -23.29 28.98
N ILE A 110 -11.98 -23.42 27.77
CA ILE A 110 -12.12 -24.60 26.89
C ILE A 110 -11.09 -25.65 27.29
N ALA A 111 -9.85 -25.20 27.59
CA ALA A 111 -8.77 -26.04 28.02
C ALA A 111 -7.91 -25.29 29.05
N ALA A 112 -7.62 -25.93 30.18
CA ALA A 112 -6.73 -25.40 31.20
C ALA A 112 -5.39 -26.15 31.13
N LEU A 113 -4.33 -25.45 30.79
CA LEU A 113 -2.95 -25.95 30.91
C LEU A 113 -2.29 -25.24 32.11
N GLY A 114 -2.48 -25.79 33.30
CA GLY A 114 -1.93 -25.22 34.53
C GLY A 114 -2.54 -23.86 34.89
N THR A 115 -1.72 -22.83 35.00
CA THR A 115 -2.14 -21.46 35.35
C THR A 115 -2.68 -20.65 34.13
N VAL A 116 -2.59 -21.19 32.92
CA VAL A 116 -3.03 -20.52 31.68
C VAL A 116 -4.23 -21.26 31.10
N ALA A 117 -5.37 -20.56 31.00
CA ALA A 117 -6.58 -21.12 30.43
C ALA A 117 -6.82 -20.54 29.04
N ILE A 118 -7.05 -21.42 28.07
CA ILE A 118 -7.54 -21.00 26.74
C ILE A 118 -9.04 -20.76 26.87
N THR A 119 -9.46 -19.51 26.64
CA THR A 119 -10.86 -19.12 26.76
C THR A 119 -11.55 -19.07 25.40
N GLU A 120 -12.82 -19.41 25.34
CA GLU A 120 -13.65 -19.33 24.13
C GLU A 120 -13.70 -17.90 23.60
N GLN A 121 -13.86 -16.93 24.50
CA GLN A 121 -13.90 -15.52 24.18
C GLN A 121 -12.55 -15.02 23.64
N GLY A 122 -11.44 -15.51 24.20
CA GLY A 122 -10.10 -15.20 23.71
C GLY A 122 -9.86 -15.72 22.30
N LEU A 123 -10.24 -16.97 22.03
CA LEU A 123 -10.13 -17.55 20.69
C LEU A 123 -10.98 -16.80 19.66
N ARG A 124 -12.22 -16.43 20.04
CA ARG A 124 -13.12 -15.65 19.19
C ARG A 124 -12.53 -14.25 18.89
N THR A 125 -11.98 -13.58 19.89
CA THR A 125 -11.36 -12.27 19.75
C THR A 125 -10.12 -12.34 18.84
N ALA A 126 -9.26 -13.32 19.05
CA ALA A 126 -8.09 -13.56 18.22
C ALA A 126 -8.47 -13.86 16.76
N ALA A 127 -9.44 -14.74 16.54
CA ALA A 127 -9.93 -15.06 15.20
C ALA A 127 -10.55 -13.85 14.51
N LEU A 128 -11.35 -13.05 15.21
CA LEU A 128 -11.93 -11.82 14.67
C LEU A 128 -10.85 -10.79 14.31
N LEU A 129 -9.80 -10.65 15.13
CA LEU A 129 -8.69 -9.75 14.90
C LEU A 129 -7.91 -10.16 13.66
N VAL A 130 -7.57 -11.45 13.53
CA VAL A 130 -6.87 -11.98 12.35
C VAL A 130 -7.70 -11.80 11.09
N LEU A 131 -8.98 -12.21 11.10
CA LEU A 131 -9.87 -12.07 9.95
C LEU A 131 -10.06 -10.62 9.53
N ARG A 132 -10.19 -9.69 10.49
CA ARG A 132 -10.33 -8.26 10.23
C ARG A 132 -9.10 -7.71 9.51
N VAL A 133 -7.91 -7.99 10.02
CA VAL A 133 -6.67 -7.53 9.41
C VAL A 133 -6.48 -8.13 8.02
N GLU A 134 -6.70 -9.43 7.85
CA GLU A 134 -6.59 -10.11 6.55
C GLU A 134 -7.55 -9.49 5.52
N THR A 135 -8.79 -9.21 5.91
CA THR A 135 -9.79 -8.62 5.03
C THR A 135 -9.43 -7.18 4.66
N ALA A 136 -9.05 -6.35 5.64
CA ALA A 136 -8.68 -4.95 5.42
C ALA A 136 -7.43 -4.84 4.54
N VAL A 137 -6.41 -5.67 4.80
CA VAL A 137 -5.18 -5.71 3.99
C VAL A 137 -5.46 -6.21 2.57
N THR A 138 -6.40 -7.15 2.40
CA THR A 138 -6.82 -7.63 1.07
C THR A 138 -7.46 -6.51 0.26
N PHE A 139 -8.44 -5.77 0.80
CA PHE A 139 -9.05 -4.62 0.12
C PHE A 139 -8.03 -3.52 -0.19
N THR A 140 -7.15 -3.20 0.76
CA THR A 140 -6.10 -2.20 0.55
C THR A 140 -5.13 -2.63 -0.56
N THR A 141 -4.75 -3.91 -0.58
CA THR A 141 -3.87 -4.44 -1.62
C THR A 141 -4.55 -4.41 -3.00
N LEU A 142 -5.83 -4.73 -3.08
CA LEU A 142 -6.61 -4.60 -4.32
C LEU A 142 -6.64 -3.15 -4.80
N LEU A 143 -6.84 -2.19 -3.90
CA LEU A 143 -6.80 -0.78 -4.24
C LEU A 143 -5.46 -0.39 -4.86
N VAL A 144 -4.35 -0.78 -4.22
CA VAL A 144 -3.00 -0.43 -4.67
C VAL A 144 -2.62 -1.12 -5.98
N LEU A 145 -2.97 -2.42 -6.14
CA LEU A 145 -2.64 -3.17 -7.35
C LEU A 145 -3.52 -2.83 -8.55
N CYS A 146 -4.77 -2.43 -8.33
CA CYS A 146 -5.72 -2.14 -9.41
C CYS A 146 -5.78 -0.66 -9.77
N THR A 147 -5.13 0.24 -9.01
CA THR A 147 -5.25 1.68 -9.23
C THR A 147 -3.86 2.31 -9.40
N PRO A 148 -3.48 2.75 -10.62
CA PRO A 148 -2.23 3.48 -10.84
C PRO A 148 -2.17 4.74 -9.95
N TRP A 149 -0.98 5.12 -9.52
CA TRP A 149 -0.79 6.28 -8.65
C TRP A 149 -1.39 7.57 -9.20
N SER A 150 -1.25 7.81 -10.49
CA SER A 150 -1.84 8.96 -11.18
C SER A 150 -3.37 9.01 -11.05
N HIS A 151 -4.03 7.85 -11.01
CA HIS A 151 -5.49 7.73 -10.82
C HIS A 151 -5.89 7.97 -9.37
N VAL A 152 -5.07 7.54 -8.40
CA VAL A 152 -5.29 7.86 -6.98
C VAL A 152 -5.26 9.37 -6.76
N LEU A 153 -4.29 10.07 -7.34
CA LEU A 153 -4.20 11.53 -7.24
C LEU A 153 -5.43 12.25 -7.83
N LYS A 154 -5.97 11.73 -8.95
CA LYS A 154 -7.22 12.25 -9.53
C LYS A 154 -8.42 12.02 -8.62
N ALA A 155 -8.50 10.85 -7.98
CA ALA A 155 -9.56 10.55 -7.02
C ALA A 155 -9.47 11.49 -5.80
N LEU A 156 -8.28 11.74 -5.27
CA LEU A 156 -8.04 12.68 -4.18
C LEU A 156 -8.44 14.12 -4.54
N ARG A 157 -8.18 14.54 -5.78
CA ARG A 157 -8.65 15.85 -6.29
C ARG A 157 -10.17 15.94 -6.30
N ALA A 158 -10.85 14.86 -6.66
CA ALA A 158 -12.32 14.82 -6.65
C ALA A 158 -12.91 14.85 -5.23
N LEU A 159 -12.16 14.35 -4.24
CA LEU A 159 -12.47 14.41 -2.81
C LEU A 159 -12.18 15.79 -2.18
N ARG A 160 -11.95 16.82 -3.02
CA ARG A 160 -11.68 18.22 -2.62
C ARG A 160 -10.41 18.44 -1.80
N LEU A 161 -9.39 17.58 -1.95
CA LEU A 161 -8.08 17.89 -1.39
C LEU A 161 -7.51 19.17 -2.03
N PRO A 162 -6.74 19.99 -1.27
CA PRO A 162 -6.08 21.17 -1.80
C PRO A 162 -5.21 20.84 -3.03
N LYS A 163 -5.28 21.69 -4.04
CA LYS A 163 -4.55 21.47 -5.31
C LYS A 163 -3.05 21.40 -5.10
N GLU A 164 -2.54 22.19 -4.18
CA GLU A 164 -1.13 22.26 -3.80
C GLU A 164 -0.64 20.90 -3.26
N ALA A 165 -1.43 20.26 -2.40
CA ALA A 165 -1.10 18.94 -1.87
C ALA A 165 -1.04 17.87 -2.98
N ILE A 166 -1.94 17.93 -3.95
CA ILE A 166 -1.96 17.00 -5.09
C ILE A 166 -0.72 17.19 -5.97
N VAL A 167 -0.35 18.45 -6.24
CA VAL A 167 0.86 18.78 -7.00
C VAL A 167 2.10 18.28 -6.27
N MET A 168 2.20 18.53 -4.95
CA MET A 168 3.31 18.02 -4.13
C MET A 168 3.41 16.49 -4.19
N LEU A 169 2.29 15.78 -4.02
CA LEU A 169 2.27 14.31 -4.09
C LEU A 169 2.66 13.80 -5.49
N ALA A 170 2.18 14.44 -6.56
CA ALA A 170 2.51 14.07 -7.93
C ALA A 170 4.00 14.25 -8.22
N MET A 171 4.58 15.38 -7.80
CA MET A 171 5.99 15.68 -7.95
C MET A 171 6.84 14.73 -7.10
N THR A 172 6.47 14.49 -5.85
CA THR A 172 7.15 13.53 -4.96
C THR A 172 7.24 12.16 -5.62
N TYR A 173 6.12 11.62 -6.12
CA TYR A 173 6.10 10.32 -6.80
C TYR A 173 7.06 10.28 -7.99
N ARG A 174 7.05 11.31 -8.83
CA ARG A 174 7.92 11.40 -10.00
C ARG A 174 9.39 11.46 -9.62
N TYR A 175 9.74 12.32 -8.66
CA TYR A 175 11.16 12.58 -8.32
C TYR A 175 11.75 11.54 -7.35
N VAL A 176 10.94 10.77 -6.62
CA VAL A 176 11.44 9.62 -5.84
C VAL A 176 12.16 8.63 -6.75
N PHE A 177 11.62 8.30 -7.92
CA PHE A 177 12.28 7.37 -8.85
C PHE A 177 13.59 7.94 -9.38
N LEU A 178 13.63 9.22 -9.73
CA LEU A 178 14.84 9.89 -10.18
C LEU A 178 15.93 9.91 -9.10
N LEU A 179 15.55 10.18 -7.85
CA LEU A 179 16.48 10.18 -6.72
C LEU A 179 16.99 8.77 -6.38
N VAL A 180 16.14 7.76 -6.47
CA VAL A 180 16.52 6.35 -6.28
C VAL A 180 17.53 5.93 -7.36
N GLU A 181 17.29 6.29 -8.62
CA GLU A 181 18.22 6.03 -9.72
C GLU A 181 19.56 6.77 -9.51
N THR A 182 19.51 8.04 -9.15
CA THR A 182 20.71 8.84 -8.82
C THR A 182 21.50 8.22 -7.67
N ALA A 183 20.80 7.75 -6.61
CA ALA A 183 21.42 7.06 -5.49
C ALA A 183 22.11 5.77 -5.94
N SER A 184 21.43 4.97 -6.77
CA SER A 184 22.00 3.73 -7.34
C SER A 184 23.29 4.00 -8.12
N GLN A 185 23.27 4.97 -9.03
CA GLN A 185 24.44 5.39 -9.82
C GLN A 185 25.59 5.86 -8.91
N MET A 186 25.29 6.61 -7.84
CA MET A 186 26.30 7.03 -6.88
C MET A 186 26.93 5.85 -6.14
N PHE A 187 26.14 4.84 -5.74
CA PHE A 187 26.66 3.63 -5.11
C PHE A 187 27.48 2.78 -6.09
N GLU A 188 27.04 2.64 -7.34
CA GLU A 188 27.78 1.91 -8.39
C GLU A 188 29.12 2.58 -8.70
N SER A 189 29.14 3.90 -8.87
CA SER A 189 30.34 4.69 -9.08
C SER A 189 31.35 4.55 -7.93
N ARG A 190 30.87 4.47 -6.69
CA ARG A 190 31.74 4.24 -5.53
C ARG A 190 32.23 2.80 -5.45
N ARG A 191 31.38 1.85 -5.84
CA ARG A 191 31.75 0.42 -5.88
C ARG A 191 32.92 0.20 -6.84
N SER A 192 32.92 0.81 -8.02
CA SER A 192 34.00 0.69 -9.01
C SER A 192 35.32 1.28 -8.54
N ARG A 193 35.30 2.22 -7.57
CA ARG A 193 36.49 2.88 -7.00
C ARG A 193 36.96 2.29 -5.68
N THR A 194 36.22 1.31 -5.11
CA THR A 194 36.56 0.74 -3.80
C THR A 194 37.17 -0.64 -3.99
N VAL A 195 38.42 -0.78 -3.58
CA VAL A 195 39.15 -2.05 -3.57
C VAL A 195 39.03 -2.69 -2.19
N GLY A 196 38.58 -3.94 -2.14
CA GLY A 196 38.42 -4.69 -0.89
C GLY A 196 37.07 -4.48 -0.18
N VAL A 197 36.96 -5.02 1.06
CA VAL A 197 35.73 -4.97 1.84
C VAL A 197 35.80 -3.82 2.85
N LEU A 198 34.86 -2.90 2.78
CA LEU A 198 34.74 -1.79 3.73
C LEU A 198 34.33 -2.29 5.11
N LYS A 199 35.00 -1.81 6.15
CA LYS A 199 34.59 -2.00 7.55
C LYS A 199 33.20 -1.38 7.78
N PRO A 200 32.39 -1.88 8.73
CA PRO A 200 31.02 -1.37 8.99
C PRO A 200 30.96 0.15 9.23
N GLN A 201 31.96 0.71 9.91
CA GLN A 201 32.05 2.16 10.12
C GLN A 201 32.27 2.93 8.82
N GLY A 202 33.10 2.41 7.91
CA GLY A 202 33.33 2.99 6.58
C GLY A 202 32.05 2.95 5.73
N GLN A 203 31.27 1.87 5.80
CA GLN A 203 30.00 1.73 5.11
C GLN A 203 28.98 2.79 5.59
N ARG A 204 28.82 2.97 6.92
CA ARG A 204 27.94 3.98 7.51
C ARG A 204 28.35 5.41 7.10
N ARG A 205 29.63 5.72 7.17
CA ARG A 205 30.18 7.03 6.78
C ARG A 205 29.93 7.31 5.30
N MET A 206 30.06 6.31 4.46
CA MET A 206 29.79 6.42 3.03
C MET A 206 28.29 6.62 2.77
N ALA A 207 27.40 5.88 3.43
CA ALA A 207 25.97 6.06 3.33
C ALA A 207 25.55 7.48 3.74
N ALA A 208 26.05 7.97 4.86
CA ALA A 208 25.79 9.34 5.34
C ALA A 208 26.24 10.42 4.34
N ARG A 209 27.43 10.27 3.75
CA ARG A 209 27.93 11.19 2.73
C ARG A 209 27.07 11.15 1.46
N THR A 210 26.64 9.96 1.06
CA THR A 210 25.75 9.81 -0.11
C THR A 210 24.41 10.47 0.14
N ALA A 211 23.84 10.28 1.34
CA ALA A 211 22.59 10.94 1.75
C ALA A 211 22.72 12.47 1.75
N GLY A 212 23.84 13.02 2.26
CA GLY A 212 24.10 14.46 2.22
C GLY A 212 24.16 15.04 0.78
N VAL A 213 24.83 14.33 -0.12
CA VAL A 213 24.90 14.74 -1.55
C VAL A 213 23.53 14.62 -2.23
N LEU A 214 22.76 13.54 -1.94
CA LEU A 214 21.41 13.38 -2.46
C LEU A 214 20.48 14.49 -1.98
N LEU A 215 20.58 14.88 -0.71
CA LEU A 215 19.79 15.98 -0.15
C LEU A 215 20.13 17.31 -0.85
N SER A 216 21.41 17.62 -1.02
CA SER A 216 21.84 18.82 -1.75
C SER A 216 21.34 18.81 -3.20
N LYS A 217 21.42 17.66 -3.89
CA LYS A 217 20.89 17.51 -5.26
C LYS A 217 19.37 17.67 -5.31
N SER A 218 18.63 17.18 -4.29
CA SER A 218 17.17 17.32 -4.27
C SER A 218 16.74 18.78 -4.08
N PHE A 219 17.45 19.57 -3.29
CA PHE A 219 17.19 21.01 -3.20
C PHE A 219 17.45 21.72 -4.53
N ALA A 220 18.62 21.50 -5.12
CA ALA A 220 18.94 22.10 -6.43
C ALA A 220 17.95 21.68 -7.53
N LEU A 221 17.49 20.41 -7.51
CA LEU A 221 16.47 19.91 -8.41
C LEU A 221 15.12 20.59 -8.18
N SER A 222 14.73 20.81 -6.92
CA SER A 222 13.49 21.50 -6.57
C SER A 222 13.45 22.92 -7.12
N ASP A 223 14.56 23.68 -6.95
CA ASP A 223 14.68 25.06 -7.45
C ASP A 223 14.62 25.09 -8.99
N ASN A 224 15.36 24.22 -9.67
CA ASN A 224 15.36 24.14 -11.12
C ASN A 224 13.98 23.78 -11.68
N VAL A 225 13.28 22.83 -11.05
CA VAL A 225 11.93 22.41 -11.44
C VAL A 225 10.94 23.55 -11.23
N TYR A 226 11.02 24.26 -10.10
CA TYR A 226 10.16 25.40 -9.84
C TYR A 226 10.34 26.52 -10.85
N LEU A 227 11.58 26.90 -11.16
CA LEU A 227 11.88 27.88 -12.19
C LEU A 227 11.38 27.45 -13.57
N ALA A 228 11.57 26.18 -13.93
CA ALA A 228 11.06 25.62 -15.18
C ALA A 228 9.53 25.59 -15.25
N MET A 229 8.84 25.40 -14.12
CA MET A 229 7.37 25.50 -14.05
C MET A 229 6.90 26.93 -14.21
N GLN A 230 7.57 27.91 -13.57
CA GLN A 230 7.25 29.32 -13.72
C GLN A 230 7.42 29.80 -15.17
N SER A 231 8.51 29.42 -15.83
CA SER A 231 8.76 29.79 -17.24
C SER A 231 7.71 29.21 -18.20
N ARG A 232 7.03 28.12 -17.81
CA ARG A 232 5.92 27.51 -18.56
C ARG A 232 4.54 28.07 -18.17
N GLY A 233 4.49 29.14 -17.37
CA GLY A 233 3.24 29.78 -16.97
C GLY A 233 2.47 29.07 -15.85
N PHE A 234 3.17 28.28 -15.01
CA PHE A 234 2.55 27.63 -13.85
C PHE A 234 1.99 28.69 -12.89
N ARG A 235 0.70 28.59 -12.58
CA ARG A 235 -0.05 29.48 -11.66
C ARG A 235 -0.64 28.73 -10.48
N GLY A 236 0.01 27.65 -10.03
CA GLY A 236 -0.46 26.85 -8.89
C GLY A 236 -1.43 25.71 -9.24
N ASP A 237 -1.86 25.56 -10.49
CA ASP A 237 -2.72 24.46 -10.93
C ASP A 237 -2.07 23.67 -12.09
N VAL A 238 -2.04 22.35 -11.96
CA VAL A 238 -1.65 21.44 -13.04
C VAL A 238 -2.92 20.95 -13.72
N GLN A 239 -3.13 21.39 -14.96
CA GLN A 239 -4.22 20.90 -15.79
C GLN A 239 -3.91 19.48 -16.28
N VAL A 240 -4.75 18.53 -15.92
CA VAL A 240 -4.65 17.15 -16.39
C VAL A 240 -5.56 16.95 -17.59
N LEU A 241 -4.99 16.62 -18.73
CA LEU A 241 -5.65 16.46 -20.04
C LEU A 241 -6.58 15.23 -20.16
N SER A 242 -7.05 14.64 -19.07
CA SER A 242 -7.90 13.46 -19.16
C SER A 242 -9.31 13.74 -18.66
N ASP A 243 -10.25 13.85 -19.58
CA ASP A 243 -11.69 13.88 -19.33
C ASP A 243 -12.20 12.47 -18.98
N TRP A 244 -12.19 12.15 -17.71
CA TRP A 244 -12.89 10.96 -17.23
C TRP A 244 -14.36 11.32 -17.03
N ARG A 245 -15.24 10.72 -17.85
CA ARG A 245 -16.69 10.86 -17.71
C ARG A 245 -17.19 9.72 -16.85
N LEU A 246 -17.85 10.05 -15.74
CA LEU A 246 -18.55 9.07 -14.92
C LEU A 246 -19.62 8.38 -15.77
N THR A 247 -19.53 7.07 -15.85
CA THR A 247 -20.50 6.24 -16.56
C THR A 247 -21.59 5.78 -15.59
N MET A 248 -22.77 5.44 -16.10
CA MET A 248 -23.85 4.91 -15.26
C MET A 248 -23.43 3.68 -14.45
N TRP A 249 -22.54 2.86 -14.99
CA TRP A 249 -21.95 1.71 -14.31
C TRP A 249 -21.11 2.08 -13.07
N ASP A 250 -20.48 3.24 -13.07
CA ASP A 250 -19.70 3.75 -11.94
C ASP A 250 -20.60 4.10 -10.76
N PHE A 251 -21.77 4.70 -11.04
CA PHE A 251 -22.78 4.99 -9.99
C PHE A 251 -23.39 3.71 -9.42
N ILE A 252 -23.70 2.72 -10.26
CA ILE A 252 -24.20 1.42 -9.80
C ILE A 252 -23.17 0.72 -8.93
N ALA A 253 -21.90 0.73 -9.33
CA ALA A 253 -20.82 0.13 -8.56
C ALA A 253 -20.60 0.85 -7.21
N LEU A 254 -20.61 2.19 -7.21
CA LEU A 254 -20.48 2.98 -5.97
C LEU A 254 -21.62 2.67 -5.00
N PHE A 255 -22.85 2.67 -5.51
CA PHE A 255 -24.02 2.34 -4.71
C PHE A 255 -23.93 0.90 -4.17
N GLY A 256 -23.49 -0.06 -4.98
CA GLY A 256 -23.24 -1.43 -4.56
C GLY A 256 -22.21 -1.54 -3.43
N PHE A 257 -21.08 -0.83 -3.52
CA PHE A 257 -20.07 -0.80 -2.46
C PHE A 257 -20.62 -0.19 -1.16
N LEU A 258 -21.35 0.92 -1.25
CA LEU A 258 -21.92 1.59 -0.09
C LEU A 258 -23.04 0.74 0.55
N LEU A 259 -23.89 0.11 -0.26
CA LEU A 259 -24.90 -0.82 0.25
C LEU A 259 -24.27 -2.03 0.93
N ALA A 260 -23.29 -2.66 0.30
CA ALA A 260 -22.59 -3.80 0.88
C ALA A 260 -21.91 -3.42 2.21
N GLY A 261 -21.25 -2.26 2.25
CA GLY A 261 -20.64 -1.73 3.46
C GLY A 261 -21.65 -1.41 4.56
N SER A 262 -22.73 -0.71 4.24
CA SER A 262 -23.79 -0.36 5.20
C SER A 262 -24.51 -1.59 5.72
N PHE A 263 -24.82 -2.55 4.84
CA PHE A 263 -25.43 -3.82 5.21
C PHE A 263 -24.50 -4.65 6.12
N ALA A 264 -23.22 -4.70 5.81
CA ALA A 264 -22.23 -5.37 6.65
C ALA A 264 -22.15 -4.73 8.06
N VAL A 265 -22.15 -3.40 8.15
CA VAL A 265 -22.14 -2.70 9.44
C VAL A 265 -23.44 -2.96 10.21
N TRP A 266 -24.60 -2.91 9.54
CA TRP A 266 -25.90 -3.18 10.18
C TRP A 266 -25.99 -4.60 10.70
N MET A 267 -25.58 -5.58 9.91
CA MET A 267 -25.59 -6.99 10.29
C MET A 267 -24.46 -7.34 11.29
N GLY A 268 -23.37 -6.57 11.26
CA GLY A 268 -22.17 -6.75 12.08
C GLY A 268 -22.25 -6.19 13.49
N ARG A 269 -23.21 -5.30 13.75
CA ARG A 269 -23.52 -4.80 15.09
C ARG A 269 -24.27 -5.89 15.85
#